data_06d9298a938b69d70ca48025cd057881
#
_entry.id   06d9298a938b69d70ca48025cd057881
#
_cell.length_a   1.000
_cell.length_b   1.000
_cell.length_c   1.000
_cell.angle_alpha   90.00
_cell.angle_beta   90.00
_cell.angle_gamma   90.00
#
_symmetry.space_group_name_H-M   'P 1'
#
loop_
_entity.id
_entity.type
_entity.pdbx_description
1 polymer ?
#
loop_
_entity_poly.entity_id
_entity_poly.type
_entity_poly.pdbx_seq_one_letter_code
_entity_poly.pdbx_strand_id
1 'polypeptide(L)'
;MRYLFAGPTLPDVRDLVDGNAVRLLPPVAAGDLLGLPLAEGDVVGVIDGYFHQRMAVRHKEIFAALAGGVRVLGASSIGALRAAEMDRYGMEGVGQIYADYRAGLVVGDDEVALLHGPAEAGYPAFSQPLVNIRATLAAAVCEAVIEEDEGGRLIGVLAAMPYQRRDYEVLGNLAGELGIERKRGAALVAFCREHAVDLKRRDALLLLDRLNEPPEQVTPRPRLSRTQMLANWELAAGRTSPHDGGTRTGHASSLRVCQLFAQDYPEFHRRLVFTMITDECARECPEYREGSPGPRAVVAHGRHRRFYTESPHRRDLGFLARWTTENERSTRTQEELLATFIVRSFRVGAVAMPRAAALRALETSPALDRAGTIIEAAAQMEATLQGKNSGYDRSKLMDERILHWFSERWQVEPDDAEFAAMDRGFASLEAFLEAAKPFYLLAKYNEDLVDFTVSSYEHDRRVTGSGGWG
;
A
#
# COMPACT_ATOMS: atom_id res chain seq x y z
N MET A 1 -20.73 10.04 -5.18
CA MET A 1 -19.76 9.66 -6.26
C MET A 1 -19.76 8.16 -6.43
N ARG A 2 -19.46 7.65 -7.66
CA ARG A 2 -19.27 6.22 -7.91
C ARG A 2 -17.83 5.95 -8.26
N TYR A 3 -17.24 4.90 -7.67
CA TYR A 3 -15.88 4.44 -7.92
C TYR A 3 -15.92 2.99 -8.40
N LEU A 4 -15.11 2.65 -9.38
CA LEU A 4 -15.05 1.29 -9.92
C LEU A 4 -13.60 0.84 -10.07
N PHE A 5 -13.24 -0.25 -9.38
CA PHE A 5 -11.96 -0.92 -9.51
C PHE A 5 -12.07 -2.04 -10.54
N ALA A 6 -11.42 -1.88 -11.68
CA ALA A 6 -11.44 -2.84 -12.78
C ALA A 6 -10.07 -2.94 -13.46
N GLY A 7 -9.84 -4.04 -14.17
CA GLY A 7 -8.60 -4.30 -14.90
C GLY A 7 -8.80 -5.44 -15.90
N PRO A 8 -8.10 -6.58 -15.74
CA PRO A 8 -8.08 -7.65 -16.75
C PRO A 8 -9.44 -8.29 -17.04
N THR A 9 -10.41 -8.22 -16.13
CA THR A 9 -11.76 -8.76 -16.36
C THR A 9 -12.58 -7.93 -17.36
N LEU A 10 -12.40 -6.59 -17.36
CA LEU A 10 -13.05 -5.68 -18.30
C LEU A 10 -12.02 -4.72 -18.91
N PRO A 11 -11.19 -5.17 -19.85
CA PRO A 11 -10.17 -4.31 -20.46
C PRO A 11 -10.78 -3.13 -21.24
N ASP A 12 -12.02 -3.27 -21.71
CA ASP A 12 -12.84 -2.29 -22.42
C ASP A 12 -13.77 -1.47 -21.51
N VAL A 13 -13.57 -1.50 -20.19
CA VAL A 13 -14.47 -0.84 -19.20
C VAL A 13 -14.70 0.65 -19.48
N ARG A 14 -13.72 1.32 -20.12
CA ARG A 14 -13.85 2.74 -20.47
C ARG A 14 -14.96 3.03 -21.49
N ASP A 15 -15.26 2.05 -22.34
CA ASP A 15 -16.31 2.14 -23.36
C ASP A 15 -17.69 1.75 -22.79
N LEU A 16 -17.70 1.09 -21.61
CA LEU A 16 -18.89 0.57 -20.97
C LEU A 16 -19.49 1.51 -19.90
N VAL A 17 -18.72 2.50 -19.42
CA VAL A 17 -19.16 3.41 -18.35
C VAL A 17 -19.04 4.88 -18.76
N ASP A 18 -19.95 5.72 -18.26
CA ASP A 18 -19.81 7.18 -18.38
C ASP A 18 -18.73 7.67 -17.41
N GLY A 19 -17.58 8.11 -17.93
CA GLY A 19 -16.46 8.63 -17.16
C GLY A 19 -16.78 9.86 -16.29
N ASN A 20 -17.88 10.58 -16.58
CA ASN A 20 -18.34 11.68 -15.74
C ASN A 20 -19.15 11.19 -14.52
N ALA A 21 -19.80 10.02 -14.63
CA ALA A 21 -20.62 9.43 -13.59
C ALA A 21 -19.87 8.45 -12.70
N VAL A 22 -18.83 7.79 -13.24
CA VAL A 22 -18.06 6.74 -12.58
C VAL A 22 -16.56 7.02 -12.67
N ARG A 23 -15.91 7.13 -11.53
CA ARG A 23 -14.43 7.21 -11.47
C ARG A 23 -13.81 5.83 -11.59
N LEU A 24 -13.19 5.55 -12.74
CA LEU A 24 -12.46 4.31 -12.97
C LEU A 24 -11.12 4.32 -12.23
N LEU A 25 -10.80 3.19 -11.62
CA LEU A 25 -9.58 2.96 -10.86
C LEU A 25 -8.95 1.63 -11.31
N PRO A 26 -7.63 1.50 -11.22
CA PRO A 26 -6.94 0.22 -11.51
C PRO A 26 -7.41 -0.88 -10.54
N PRO A 27 -7.00 -2.15 -10.76
CA PRO A 27 -7.26 -3.23 -9.81
C PRO A 27 -6.94 -2.84 -8.37
N VAL A 28 -7.83 -3.14 -7.43
CA VAL A 28 -7.71 -2.69 -6.04
C VAL A 28 -6.54 -3.37 -5.32
N ALA A 29 -5.80 -2.58 -4.55
CA ALA A 29 -4.75 -3.06 -3.65
C ALA A 29 -5.00 -2.61 -2.21
N ALA A 30 -4.21 -3.14 -1.28
CA ALA A 30 -4.23 -2.71 0.11
C ALA A 30 -3.92 -1.22 0.25
N GLY A 31 -4.80 -0.49 0.95
CA GLY A 31 -4.71 0.95 1.18
C GLY A 31 -5.52 1.79 0.20
N ASP A 32 -5.94 1.24 -0.94
CA ASP A 32 -6.62 2.04 -1.97
C ASP A 32 -7.97 2.57 -1.51
N LEU A 33 -8.78 1.77 -0.80
CA LEU A 33 -10.06 2.23 -0.26
C LEU A 33 -9.88 3.31 0.83
N LEU A 34 -8.87 3.14 1.68
CA LEU A 34 -8.57 4.13 2.72
C LEU A 34 -8.01 5.45 2.15
N GLY A 35 -7.40 5.39 0.97
CA GLY A 35 -6.87 6.55 0.27
C GLY A 35 -7.90 7.31 -0.56
N LEU A 36 -9.13 6.81 -0.73
CA LEU A 36 -10.19 7.51 -1.44
C LEU A 36 -10.91 8.50 -0.51
N PRO A 37 -11.33 9.67 -1.02
CA PRO A 37 -12.13 10.64 -0.27
C PRO A 37 -13.59 10.18 -0.23
N LEU A 38 -13.83 9.00 0.36
CA LEU A 38 -15.17 8.40 0.44
C LEU A 38 -16.05 9.17 1.44
N ALA A 39 -17.27 9.45 1.03
CA ALA A 39 -18.31 10.07 1.84
C ALA A 39 -19.54 9.16 1.94
N GLU A 40 -20.39 9.44 2.92
CA GLU A 40 -21.69 8.77 3.05
C GLU A 40 -22.52 8.91 1.76
N GLY A 41 -23.08 7.81 1.30
CA GLY A 41 -23.85 7.73 0.06
C GLY A 41 -23.01 7.49 -1.20
N ASP A 42 -21.67 7.47 -1.11
CA ASP A 42 -20.83 7.03 -2.21
C ASP A 42 -21.01 5.53 -2.47
N VAL A 43 -20.70 5.12 -3.71
CA VAL A 43 -20.80 3.72 -4.16
C VAL A 43 -19.43 3.27 -4.67
N VAL A 44 -18.98 2.10 -4.24
CA VAL A 44 -17.73 1.49 -4.68
C VAL A 44 -18.02 0.10 -5.26
N GLY A 45 -17.69 -0.09 -6.54
CA GLY A 45 -17.67 -1.40 -7.20
C GLY A 45 -16.26 -1.97 -7.21
N VAL A 46 -16.10 -3.21 -6.79
CA VAL A 46 -14.83 -3.95 -6.84
C VAL A 46 -15.00 -5.16 -7.75
N ILE A 47 -14.30 -5.13 -8.89
CA ILE A 47 -14.19 -6.26 -9.82
C ILE A 47 -12.84 -6.93 -9.64
N ASP A 48 -11.76 -6.24 -10.05
CA ASP A 48 -10.41 -6.76 -10.02
C ASP A 48 -9.57 -6.20 -8.88
N GLY A 49 -8.60 -6.99 -8.42
CA GLY A 49 -7.60 -6.59 -7.46
C GLY A 49 -6.29 -7.32 -7.67
N TYR A 50 -5.24 -6.79 -7.09
CA TYR A 50 -3.93 -7.42 -7.14
C TYR A 50 -3.89 -8.68 -6.29
N PHE A 51 -3.18 -9.69 -6.82
CA PHE A 51 -2.92 -10.96 -6.19
C PHE A 51 -1.42 -11.29 -6.36
N HIS A 52 -0.73 -11.70 -5.32
CA HIS A 52 0.71 -11.98 -5.25
C HIS A 52 1.66 -10.76 -5.37
N GLN A 53 1.59 -9.96 -6.42
CA GLN A 53 2.55 -8.88 -6.68
C GLN A 53 2.41 -7.69 -5.72
N ARG A 54 1.20 -7.45 -5.23
CA ARG A 54 0.84 -6.43 -4.24
C ARG A 54 -0.10 -7.04 -3.23
N MET A 55 -0.12 -6.50 -2.02
CA MET A 55 -1.08 -6.94 -1.00
C MET A 55 -2.51 -6.67 -1.47
N ALA A 56 -3.36 -7.69 -1.38
CA ALA A 56 -4.79 -7.58 -1.67
C ALA A 56 -5.49 -6.61 -0.73
N VAL A 57 -6.61 -6.03 -1.19
CA VAL A 57 -7.47 -5.17 -0.36
C VAL A 57 -7.85 -5.89 0.94
N ARG A 58 -7.71 -5.19 2.07
CA ARG A 58 -7.97 -5.78 3.39
C ARG A 58 -9.44 -5.68 3.74
N HIS A 59 -9.98 -6.69 4.40
CA HIS A 59 -11.35 -6.70 4.93
C HIS A 59 -11.66 -5.45 5.76
N LYS A 60 -10.70 -4.98 6.56
CA LYS A 60 -10.89 -3.83 7.44
C LYS A 60 -11.03 -2.49 6.68
N GLU A 61 -10.49 -2.40 5.47
CA GLU A 61 -10.68 -1.24 4.58
C GLU A 61 -12.10 -1.21 4.03
N ILE A 62 -12.60 -2.36 3.58
CA ILE A 62 -14.00 -2.53 3.14
C ILE A 62 -14.94 -2.24 4.31
N PHE A 63 -14.64 -2.81 5.48
CA PHE A 63 -15.44 -2.59 6.69
C PHE A 63 -15.48 -1.11 7.10
N ALA A 64 -14.37 -0.38 6.96
CA ALA A 64 -14.32 1.06 7.25
C ALA A 64 -15.19 1.86 6.28
N ALA A 65 -15.19 1.51 4.99
CA ALA A 65 -16.06 2.13 3.99
C ALA A 65 -17.53 1.88 4.31
N LEU A 66 -17.93 0.64 4.59
CA LEU A 66 -19.30 0.27 4.99
C LEU A 66 -19.76 1.01 6.26
N ALA A 67 -18.89 1.07 7.27
CA ALA A 67 -19.19 1.81 8.51
C ALA A 67 -19.32 3.32 8.28
N GLY A 68 -18.63 3.87 7.28
CA GLY A 68 -18.74 5.26 6.81
C GLY A 68 -19.99 5.54 5.98
N GLY A 69 -20.87 4.55 5.75
CA GLY A 69 -22.10 4.71 4.96
C GLY A 69 -21.87 4.66 3.45
N VAL A 70 -20.73 4.10 3.03
CA VAL A 70 -20.45 3.82 1.62
C VAL A 70 -21.06 2.48 1.24
N ARG A 71 -21.73 2.41 0.11
CA ARG A 71 -22.21 1.17 -0.48
C ARG A 71 -21.09 0.48 -1.22
N VAL A 72 -20.74 -0.75 -0.86
CA VAL A 72 -19.66 -1.50 -1.49
C VAL A 72 -20.21 -2.76 -2.14
N LEU A 73 -19.96 -2.91 -3.46
CA LEU A 73 -20.34 -4.08 -4.25
C LEU A 73 -19.10 -4.85 -4.70
N GLY A 74 -19.22 -6.18 -4.83
CA GLY A 74 -18.15 -7.02 -5.31
C GLY A 74 -18.65 -8.09 -6.28
N ALA A 75 -17.91 -8.32 -7.36
CA ALA A 75 -18.22 -9.32 -8.37
C ALA A 75 -16.96 -9.93 -9.01
N SER A 76 -17.14 -11.00 -9.72
CA SER A 76 -16.19 -11.55 -10.69
C SER A 76 -14.89 -12.09 -10.11
N SER A 77 -13.93 -11.22 -9.75
CA SER A 77 -12.58 -11.59 -9.32
C SER A 77 -12.43 -11.47 -7.80
N ILE A 78 -11.39 -10.78 -7.32
CA ILE A 78 -11.21 -10.51 -5.88
C ILE A 78 -12.45 -9.86 -5.27
N GLY A 79 -13.23 -9.11 -6.07
CA GLY A 79 -14.48 -8.50 -5.64
C GLY A 79 -15.53 -9.53 -5.19
N ALA A 80 -15.70 -10.63 -5.93
CA ALA A 80 -16.61 -11.72 -5.57
C ALA A 80 -16.16 -12.42 -4.28
N LEU A 81 -14.86 -12.73 -4.17
CA LEU A 81 -14.28 -13.34 -2.96
C LEU A 81 -14.49 -12.43 -1.73
N ARG A 82 -14.14 -11.15 -1.84
CA ARG A 82 -14.33 -10.20 -0.74
C ARG A 82 -15.80 -10.01 -0.37
N ALA A 83 -16.70 -10.02 -1.36
CA ALA A 83 -18.13 -9.96 -1.09
C ALA A 83 -18.61 -11.19 -0.29
N ALA A 84 -18.18 -12.40 -0.68
CA ALA A 84 -18.54 -13.61 0.05
C ALA A 84 -18.02 -13.65 1.52
N GLU A 85 -16.87 -13.01 1.78
CA GLU A 85 -16.32 -12.87 3.12
C GLU A 85 -16.97 -11.75 3.95
N MET A 86 -17.53 -10.72 3.29
CA MET A 86 -17.97 -9.47 3.91
C MET A 86 -19.47 -9.17 3.77
N ASP A 87 -20.26 -10.01 3.13
CA ASP A 87 -21.70 -9.82 2.92
C ASP A 87 -22.47 -9.67 4.24
N ARG A 88 -22.12 -10.47 5.24
CA ARG A 88 -22.70 -10.35 6.59
C ARG A 88 -22.46 -9.00 7.26
N TYR A 89 -21.52 -8.21 6.74
CA TYR A 89 -21.22 -6.84 7.19
C TYR A 89 -21.76 -5.76 6.27
N GLY A 90 -22.47 -6.17 5.20
CA GLY A 90 -23.18 -5.26 4.31
C GLY A 90 -22.51 -5.03 2.95
N MET A 91 -21.44 -5.76 2.58
CA MET A 91 -20.95 -5.75 1.22
C MET A 91 -21.90 -6.53 0.32
N GLU A 92 -22.30 -5.96 -0.81
CA GLU A 92 -23.21 -6.59 -1.76
C GLU A 92 -22.42 -7.46 -2.74
N GLY A 93 -22.73 -8.75 -2.76
CA GLY A 93 -22.16 -9.68 -3.75
C GLY A 93 -23.02 -9.75 -5.00
N VAL A 94 -22.38 -9.75 -6.17
CA VAL A 94 -23.06 -9.78 -7.47
C VAL A 94 -22.50 -10.90 -8.34
N GLY A 95 -23.40 -11.64 -8.97
CA GLY A 95 -23.07 -12.66 -9.96
C GLY A 95 -22.86 -14.07 -9.40
N GLN A 96 -22.63 -15.01 -10.33
CA GLN A 96 -22.53 -16.43 -10.03
C GLN A 96 -21.28 -16.78 -9.22
N ILE A 97 -20.14 -16.15 -9.51
CA ILE A 97 -18.87 -16.42 -8.79
C ILE A 97 -19.02 -16.09 -7.31
N TYR A 98 -19.67 -14.95 -6.98
CA TYR A 98 -20.01 -14.65 -5.60
C TYR A 98 -20.90 -15.72 -4.97
N ALA A 99 -21.96 -16.13 -5.68
CA ALA A 99 -22.88 -17.16 -5.20
C ALA A 99 -22.16 -18.50 -4.95
N ASP A 100 -21.22 -18.88 -5.80
CA ASP A 100 -20.44 -20.11 -5.68
C ASP A 100 -19.48 -20.05 -4.47
N TYR A 101 -18.81 -18.94 -4.23
CA TYR A 101 -18.02 -18.72 -3.00
C TYR A 101 -18.90 -18.80 -1.75
N ARG A 102 -20.07 -18.16 -1.79
CA ARG A 102 -21.04 -18.19 -0.67
C ARG A 102 -21.57 -19.58 -0.37
N ALA A 103 -21.77 -20.39 -1.40
CA ALA A 103 -22.22 -21.79 -1.27
C ALA A 103 -21.09 -22.76 -0.92
N GLY A 104 -19.83 -22.33 -0.93
CA GLY A 104 -18.65 -23.19 -0.73
C GLY A 104 -18.37 -24.12 -1.92
N LEU A 105 -18.90 -23.83 -3.11
CA LEU A 105 -18.62 -24.54 -4.35
C LEU A 105 -17.26 -24.13 -4.93
N VAL A 106 -16.87 -22.89 -4.69
CA VAL A 106 -15.55 -22.32 -4.96
C VAL A 106 -14.93 -21.94 -3.61
N VAL A 107 -13.68 -22.35 -3.37
CA VAL A 107 -13.01 -22.16 -2.07
C VAL A 107 -11.67 -21.48 -2.24
N GLY A 108 -10.90 -21.80 -3.29
CA GLY A 108 -9.57 -21.26 -3.53
C GLY A 108 -9.60 -19.80 -3.95
N ASP A 109 -8.72 -18.99 -3.39
CA ASP A 109 -8.54 -17.60 -3.80
C ASP A 109 -7.89 -17.49 -5.19
N ASP A 110 -7.16 -18.52 -5.62
CA ASP A 110 -6.55 -18.63 -6.94
C ASP A 110 -7.52 -19.08 -8.06
N GLU A 111 -8.76 -19.43 -7.73
CA GLU A 111 -9.77 -19.81 -8.72
C GLU A 111 -10.17 -18.67 -9.66
N VAL A 112 -10.13 -17.43 -9.14
CA VAL A 112 -10.40 -16.22 -9.92
C VAL A 112 -9.14 -15.56 -10.48
N ALA A 113 -7.96 -16.08 -10.12
CA ALA A 113 -6.68 -15.52 -10.55
C ALA A 113 -6.36 -15.87 -12.01
N LEU A 114 -5.72 -14.94 -12.70
CA LEU A 114 -5.17 -15.14 -14.04
C LEU A 114 -3.83 -14.41 -14.18
N LEU A 115 -2.95 -14.95 -15.02
CA LEU A 115 -1.74 -14.26 -15.44
C LEU A 115 -2.08 -13.33 -16.61
N HIS A 116 -1.71 -12.06 -16.49
CA HIS A 116 -1.99 -11.07 -17.52
C HIS A 116 -0.81 -10.12 -17.73
N GLY A 117 -0.78 -9.45 -18.88
CA GLY A 117 0.16 -8.39 -19.19
C GLY A 117 -0.18 -7.05 -18.50
N PRO A 118 0.63 -6.01 -18.71
CA PRO A 118 0.45 -4.72 -18.07
C PRO A 118 -0.77 -3.95 -18.63
N ALA A 119 -1.19 -2.94 -17.87
CA ALA A 119 -2.34 -2.09 -18.21
C ALA A 119 -2.16 -1.35 -19.55
N GLU A 120 -0.94 -0.90 -19.84
CA GLU A 120 -0.58 -0.19 -21.07
C GLU A 120 -0.77 -1.05 -22.32
N ALA A 121 -0.73 -2.39 -22.18
CA ALA A 121 -1.00 -3.35 -23.25
C ALA A 121 -2.47 -3.84 -23.26
N GLY A 122 -3.35 -3.28 -22.42
CA GLY A 122 -4.76 -3.70 -22.31
C GLY A 122 -4.99 -5.00 -21.58
N TYR A 123 -4.10 -5.38 -20.66
CA TYR A 123 -4.19 -6.59 -19.83
C TYR A 123 -4.33 -7.91 -20.63
N PRO A 124 -3.51 -8.19 -21.67
CA PRO A 124 -3.64 -9.46 -22.38
C PRO A 124 -3.52 -10.65 -21.42
N ALA A 125 -4.48 -11.57 -21.48
CA ALA A 125 -4.52 -12.75 -20.64
C ALA A 125 -3.50 -13.79 -21.14
N PHE A 126 -2.71 -14.38 -20.22
CA PHE A 126 -1.73 -15.44 -20.48
C PHE A 126 -2.09 -16.76 -19.81
N SER A 127 -3.15 -16.80 -19.00
CA SER A 127 -3.74 -18.00 -18.44
C SER A 127 -5.25 -17.82 -18.30
N GLN A 128 -5.96 -18.91 -17.97
CA GLN A 128 -7.41 -18.90 -17.77
C GLN A 128 -7.76 -19.05 -16.28
N PRO A 129 -8.66 -18.24 -15.72
CA PRO A 129 -9.14 -18.44 -14.35
C PRO A 129 -9.97 -19.71 -14.26
N LEU A 130 -9.81 -20.44 -13.16
CA LEU A 130 -10.47 -21.75 -13.00
C LEU A 130 -12.00 -21.62 -13.02
N VAL A 131 -12.57 -20.52 -12.51
CA VAL A 131 -14.02 -20.26 -12.56
C VAL A 131 -14.57 -20.21 -14.00
N ASN A 132 -13.80 -19.64 -14.95
CA ASN A 132 -14.19 -19.65 -16.37
C ASN A 132 -14.06 -21.04 -16.97
N ILE A 133 -13.02 -21.79 -16.60
CA ILE A 133 -12.85 -23.18 -17.06
C ILE A 133 -13.99 -24.05 -16.52
N ARG A 134 -14.36 -23.93 -15.24
CA ARG A 134 -15.51 -24.64 -14.65
C ARG A 134 -16.80 -24.36 -15.43
N ALA A 135 -17.09 -23.10 -15.70
CA ALA A 135 -18.29 -22.73 -16.45
C ALA A 135 -18.27 -23.28 -17.89
N THR A 136 -17.10 -23.28 -18.55
CA THR A 136 -16.94 -23.81 -19.89
C THR A 136 -17.09 -25.32 -19.92
N LEU A 137 -16.51 -26.05 -18.95
CA LEU A 137 -16.65 -27.49 -18.84
C LEU A 137 -18.12 -27.90 -18.52
N ALA A 138 -18.80 -27.15 -17.66
CA ALA A 138 -20.23 -27.36 -17.40
C ALA A 138 -21.08 -27.17 -18.67
N ALA A 139 -20.78 -26.16 -19.47
CA ALA A 139 -21.43 -25.98 -20.78
C ALA A 139 -21.12 -27.13 -21.73
N ALA A 140 -19.87 -27.62 -21.76
CA ALA A 140 -19.50 -28.78 -22.58
C ALA A 140 -20.22 -30.07 -22.15
N VAL A 141 -20.49 -30.26 -20.87
CA VAL A 141 -21.33 -31.36 -20.34
C VAL A 141 -22.77 -31.18 -20.80
N CYS A 142 -23.35 -30.01 -20.69
CA CYS A 142 -24.71 -29.71 -21.12
C CYS A 142 -24.92 -29.99 -22.64
N GLU A 143 -23.89 -29.70 -23.45
CA GLU A 143 -23.89 -29.96 -24.90
C GLU A 143 -23.43 -31.40 -25.26
N ALA A 144 -23.29 -32.27 -24.26
CA ALA A 144 -22.85 -33.66 -24.40
C ALA A 144 -21.49 -33.83 -25.14
N VAL A 145 -20.61 -32.84 -25.06
CA VAL A 145 -19.24 -32.92 -25.59
C VAL A 145 -18.38 -33.83 -24.73
N ILE A 146 -18.56 -33.75 -23.39
CA ILE A 146 -17.94 -34.61 -22.39
C ILE A 146 -19.00 -35.11 -21.38
N GLU A 147 -18.69 -36.14 -20.64
CA GLU A 147 -19.52 -36.61 -19.52
C GLU A 147 -19.24 -35.81 -18.25
N GLU A 148 -20.20 -35.77 -17.32
CA GLU A 148 -20.09 -35.06 -16.05
C GLU A 148 -18.87 -35.51 -15.22
N ASP A 149 -18.65 -36.83 -15.15
CA ASP A 149 -17.48 -37.42 -14.45
C ASP A 149 -16.15 -36.99 -15.10
N GLU A 150 -16.10 -36.93 -16.43
CA GLU A 150 -14.92 -36.45 -17.16
C GLU A 150 -14.63 -34.98 -16.84
N GLY A 151 -15.65 -34.13 -16.81
CA GLY A 151 -15.57 -32.74 -16.41
C GLY A 151 -15.05 -32.57 -14.98
N GLY A 152 -15.58 -33.35 -14.04
CA GLY A 152 -15.17 -33.37 -12.65
C GLY A 152 -13.69 -33.75 -12.46
N ARG A 153 -13.21 -34.78 -13.18
CA ARG A 153 -11.80 -35.21 -13.14
C ARG A 153 -10.86 -34.12 -13.70
N LEU A 154 -11.23 -33.51 -14.83
CA LEU A 154 -10.47 -32.42 -15.42
C LEU A 154 -10.35 -31.20 -14.44
N ILE A 155 -11.46 -30.82 -13.82
CA ILE A 155 -11.47 -29.75 -12.80
C ILE A 155 -10.56 -30.10 -11.63
N GLY A 156 -10.57 -31.35 -11.15
CA GLY A 156 -9.72 -31.79 -10.04
C GLY A 156 -8.22 -31.59 -10.33
N VAL A 157 -7.78 -31.93 -11.54
CA VAL A 157 -6.38 -31.76 -11.97
C VAL A 157 -6.04 -30.26 -12.11
N LEU A 158 -6.92 -29.47 -12.74
CA LEU A 158 -6.71 -28.04 -12.95
C LEU A 158 -6.71 -27.26 -11.64
N ALA A 159 -7.51 -27.66 -10.66
CA ALA A 159 -7.52 -27.04 -9.33
C ALA A 159 -6.17 -27.21 -8.59
N ALA A 160 -5.51 -28.37 -8.79
CA ALA A 160 -4.18 -28.63 -8.24
C ALA A 160 -3.04 -27.96 -9.05
N MET A 161 -3.33 -27.45 -10.23
CA MET A 161 -2.35 -26.80 -11.11
C MET A 161 -2.17 -25.33 -10.72
N PRO A 162 -0.91 -24.78 -10.70
CA PRO A 162 -0.68 -23.36 -10.54
C PRO A 162 -1.47 -22.53 -11.56
N TYR A 163 -2.14 -21.46 -11.12
CA TYR A 163 -3.02 -20.65 -11.97
C TYR A 163 -2.34 -20.10 -13.22
N GLN A 164 -1.02 -19.85 -13.18
CA GLN A 164 -0.22 -19.39 -14.32
C GLN A 164 -0.14 -20.38 -15.48
N ARG A 165 -0.45 -21.67 -15.23
CA ARG A 165 -0.40 -22.76 -16.22
C ARG A 165 -1.77 -23.21 -16.70
N ARG A 166 -2.85 -22.66 -16.17
CA ARG A 166 -4.21 -23.03 -16.56
C ARG A 166 -4.54 -22.40 -17.90
N ASP A 167 -4.84 -23.24 -18.89
CA ASP A 167 -5.25 -22.83 -20.22
C ASP A 167 -6.17 -23.89 -20.83
N TYR A 168 -7.00 -23.51 -21.79
CA TYR A 168 -7.85 -24.45 -22.53
C TYR A 168 -7.02 -25.42 -23.38
N GLU A 169 -5.87 -25.02 -23.89
CA GLU A 169 -5.00 -25.89 -24.71
C GLU A 169 -4.44 -27.08 -23.93
N VAL A 170 -4.26 -27.01 -22.62
CA VAL A 170 -3.77 -28.13 -21.81
C VAL A 170 -4.83 -29.23 -21.65
N LEU A 171 -6.13 -28.91 -21.85
CA LEU A 171 -7.23 -29.86 -21.67
C LEU A 171 -7.11 -31.07 -22.58
N GLY A 172 -6.60 -30.91 -23.81
CA GLY A 172 -6.42 -32.04 -24.74
C GLY A 172 -5.43 -33.09 -24.22
N ASN A 173 -4.32 -32.64 -23.60
CA ASN A 173 -3.34 -33.55 -23.01
C ASN A 173 -3.86 -34.15 -21.72
N LEU A 174 -4.48 -33.37 -20.84
CA LEU A 174 -5.08 -33.86 -19.60
C LEU A 174 -6.18 -34.88 -19.85
N ALA A 175 -7.01 -34.69 -20.87
CA ALA A 175 -8.03 -35.64 -21.27
C ALA A 175 -7.41 -37.00 -21.61
N GLY A 176 -6.29 -37.01 -22.37
CA GLY A 176 -5.56 -38.25 -22.68
C GLY A 176 -4.97 -38.94 -21.45
N GLU A 177 -4.36 -38.17 -20.54
CA GLU A 177 -3.80 -38.66 -19.27
C GLU A 177 -4.89 -39.28 -18.36
N LEU A 178 -6.09 -38.71 -18.38
CA LEU A 178 -7.24 -39.17 -17.62
C LEU A 178 -8.03 -40.33 -18.31
N GLY A 179 -7.55 -40.79 -19.46
CA GLY A 179 -8.20 -41.91 -20.20
C GLY A 179 -9.50 -41.49 -20.89
N ILE A 180 -9.74 -40.19 -21.13
CA ILE A 180 -10.87 -39.74 -21.95
C ILE A 180 -10.58 -40.07 -23.41
N GLU A 181 -11.59 -40.51 -24.13
CA GLU A 181 -11.46 -40.86 -25.53
C GLU A 181 -10.87 -39.74 -26.35
N ARG A 182 -9.85 -40.01 -27.17
CA ARG A 182 -9.10 -39.02 -27.96
C ARG A 182 -10.02 -38.13 -28.81
N LYS A 183 -11.08 -38.71 -29.41
CA LYS A 183 -12.06 -37.94 -30.18
C LYS A 183 -12.81 -36.92 -29.31
N ARG A 184 -13.17 -37.33 -28.11
CA ARG A 184 -13.89 -36.51 -27.15
C ARG A 184 -12.98 -35.40 -26.59
N GLY A 185 -11.74 -35.72 -26.28
CA GLY A 185 -10.74 -34.72 -25.88
C GLY A 185 -10.47 -33.64 -26.95
N ALA A 186 -10.40 -34.06 -28.22
CA ALA A 186 -10.25 -33.12 -29.34
C ALA A 186 -11.51 -32.26 -29.53
N ALA A 187 -12.71 -32.85 -29.38
CA ALA A 187 -13.97 -32.10 -29.44
C ALA A 187 -14.07 -31.06 -28.28
N LEU A 188 -13.59 -31.41 -27.09
CA LEU A 188 -13.56 -30.49 -25.95
C LEU A 188 -12.68 -29.28 -26.24
N VAL A 189 -11.45 -29.46 -26.76
CA VAL A 189 -10.55 -28.34 -27.09
C VAL A 189 -11.19 -27.45 -28.16
N ALA A 190 -11.83 -28.04 -29.19
CA ALA A 190 -12.53 -27.25 -30.20
C ALA A 190 -13.70 -26.46 -29.59
N PHE A 191 -14.49 -27.09 -28.70
CA PHE A 191 -15.57 -26.44 -27.97
C PHE A 191 -15.06 -25.26 -27.14
N CYS A 192 -13.97 -25.43 -26.39
CA CYS A 192 -13.40 -24.37 -25.60
C CYS A 192 -12.94 -23.17 -26.43
N ARG A 193 -12.45 -23.39 -27.66
CA ARG A 193 -12.04 -22.30 -28.56
C ARG A 193 -13.23 -21.50 -29.10
N GLU A 194 -14.34 -22.13 -29.34
CA GLU A 194 -15.50 -21.50 -29.98
C GLU A 194 -16.58 -21.06 -28.99
N HIS A 195 -16.68 -21.74 -27.85
CA HIS A 195 -17.78 -21.63 -26.90
C HIS A 195 -17.31 -21.40 -25.44
N ALA A 196 -16.08 -20.88 -25.24
CA ALA A 196 -15.61 -20.59 -23.91
C ALA A 196 -16.54 -19.60 -23.17
N VAL A 197 -16.86 -19.94 -21.94
CA VAL A 197 -17.73 -19.09 -21.08
C VAL A 197 -16.85 -18.16 -20.26
N ASP A 198 -16.92 -16.86 -20.54
CA ASP A 198 -16.28 -15.84 -19.70
C ASP A 198 -17.23 -15.44 -18.56
N LEU A 199 -17.26 -16.26 -17.52
CA LEU A 199 -18.09 -16.05 -16.35
C LEU A 199 -17.67 -14.78 -15.59
N LYS A 200 -16.36 -14.50 -15.53
CA LYS A 200 -15.85 -13.30 -14.89
C LYS A 200 -16.37 -12.05 -15.56
N ARG A 201 -16.30 -11.97 -16.88
CA ARG A 201 -16.83 -10.82 -17.63
C ARG A 201 -18.35 -10.68 -17.44
N ARG A 202 -19.09 -11.79 -17.49
CA ARG A 202 -20.53 -11.77 -17.27
C ARG A 202 -20.90 -11.18 -15.92
N ASP A 203 -20.26 -11.65 -14.86
CA ASP A 203 -20.52 -11.16 -13.50
C ASP A 203 -20.07 -9.70 -13.30
N ALA A 204 -18.99 -9.30 -13.96
CA ALA A 204 -18.54 -7.90 -13.95
C ALA A 204 -19.53 -6.95 -14.63
N LEU A 205 -20.14 -7.36 -15.75
CA LEU A 205 -21.19 -6.58 -16.42
C LEU A 205 -22.42 -6.43 -15.53
N LEU A 206 -22.83 -7.49 -14.84
CA LEU A 206 -23.94 -7.41 -13.86
C LEU A 206 -23.64 -6.42 -12.74
N LEU A 207 -22.38 -6.32 -12.31
CA LEU A 207 -22.00 -5.31 -11.31
C LEU A 207 -22.11 -3.90 -11.87
N LEU A 208 -21.77 -3.65 -13.15
CA LEU A 208 -21.94 -2.33 -13.78
C LEU A 208 -23.43 -1.88 -13.77
N ASP A 209 -24.33 -2.79 -14.10
CA ASP A 209 -25.76 -2.51 -14.04
C ASP A 209 -26.18 -2.19 -12.59
N ARG A 210 -25.75 -3.04 -11.66
CA ARG A 210 -26.09 -2.93 -10.24
C ARG A 210 -25.52 -1.67 -9.57
N LEU A 211 -24.40 -1.15 -10.08
CA LEU A 211 -23.74 0.07 -9.57
C LEU A 211 -24.64 1.29 -9.65
N ASN A 212 -25.54 1.32 -10.63
CA ASN A 212 -26.45 2.42 -10.90
C ASN A 212 -27.81 2.30 -10.19
N GLU A 213 -28.15 1.11 -9.71
CA GLU A 213 -29.41 0.84 -9.04
C GLU A 213 -29.36 1.16 -7.53
N PRO A 214 -30.48 1.46 -6.89
CA PRO A 214 -30.55 1.56 -5.44
C PRO A 214 -30.22 0.21 -4.78
N PRO A 215 -29.77 0.19 -3.51
CA PRO A 215 -29.57 -1.05 -2.78
C PRO A 215 -30.88 -1.83 -2.65
N GLU A 216 -30.84 -3.16 -2.85
CA GLU A 216 -32.03 -4.02 -2.69
C GLU A 216 -32.50 -4.07 -1.23
N GLN A 217 -31.55 -4.01 -0.30
CA GLN A 217 -31.80 -4.03 1.12
C GLN A 217 -30.97 -2.97 1.82
N VAL A 218 -31.59 -2.28 2.76
CA VAL A 218 -30.84 -1.36 3.66
C VAL A 218 -30.18 -2.20 4.73
N THR A 219 -28.92 -2.50 4.56
CA THR A 219 -28.15 -3.21 5.58
C THR A 219 -27.73 -2.25 6.69
N PRO A 220 -27.93 -2.60 7.97
CA PRO A 220 -27.45 -1.77 9.09
C PRO A 220 -25.95 -1.55 8.98
N ARG A 221 -25.53 -0.30 9.21
CA ARG A 221 -24.09 0.03 9.20
C ARG A 221 -23.34 -0.74 10.28
N PRO A 222 -22.25 -1.41 9.96
CA PRO A 222 -21.47 -2.10 10.96
C PRO A 222 -20.77 -1.10 11.89
N ARG A 223 -20.61 -1.45 13.16
CA ARG A 223 -19.89 -0.62 14.13
C ARG A 223 -18.40 -0.87 13.99
N LEU A 224 -17.66 0.15 13.54
CA LEU A 224 -16.22 0.09 13.39
C LEU A 224 -15.51 0.41 14.71
N SER A 225 -14.78 -0.56 15.24
CA SER A 225 -13.79 -0.29 16.28
C SER A 225 -12.51 0.23 15.63
N ARG A 226 -12.17 1.50 15.86
CA ARG A 226 -10.92 2.09 15.37
C ARG A 226 -9.76 1.55 16.19
N THR A 227 -9.03 0.61 15.60
CA THR A 227 -7.80 0.07 16.19
C THR A 227 -6.61 0.92 15.76
N GLN A 228 -5.52 0.89 16.54
CA GLN A 228 -4.27 1.55 16.19
C GLN A 228 -3.77 1.11 14.81
N MET A 229 -3.95 -0.16 14.46
CA MET A 229 -3.56 -0.69 13.16
C MET A 229 -4.35 -0.05 12.01
N LEU A 230 -5.67 0.12 12.17
CA LEU A 230 -6.49 0.81 11.16
C LEU A 230 -6.08 2.27 11.00
N ALA A 231 -5.86 2.98 12.11
CA ALA A 231 -5.37 4.35 12.09
C ALA A 231 -4.02 4.47 11.37
N ASN A 232 -3.12 3.52 11.58
CA ASN A 232 -1.83 3.46 10.88
C ASN A 232 -2.00 3.23 9.37
N TRP A 233 -2.95 2.39 8.96
CA TRP A 233 -3.24 2.15 7.54
C TRP A 233 -3.90 3.36 6.88
N GLU A 234 -4.84 4.04 7.56
CA GLU A 234 -5.46 5.28 7.08
C GLU A 234 -4.41 6.37 6.81
N LEU A 235 -3.47 6.54 7.75
CA LEU A 235 -2.36 7.48 7.59
C LEU A 235 -1.39 7.07 6.47
N ALA A 236 -1.08 5.78 6.33
CA ALA A 236 -0.21 5.28 5.28
C ALA A 236 -0.84 5.39 3.88
N ALA A 237 -2.16 5.24 3.79
CA ALA A 237 -2.90 5.38 2.53
C ALA A 237 -2.98 6.84 2.03
N GLY A 238 -2.85 7.80 2.94
CA GLY A 238 -2.99 9.22 2.64
C GLY A 238 -4.43 9.60 2.29
N ARG A 239 -5.10 10.34 3.15
CA ARG A 239 -6.38 10.96 2.77
C ARG A 239 -6.11 12.08 1.77
N THR A 240 -6.61 11.94 0.56
CA THR A 240 -6.71 13.08 -0.36
C THR A 240 -7.81 14.00 0.15
N SER A 241 -7.45 15.26 0.44
CA SER A 241 -8.45 16.30 0.71
C SER A 241 -9.39 16.47 -0.51
N PRO A 242 -10.71 16.70 -0.31
CA PRO A 242 -11.66 16.88 -1.42
C PRO A 242 -11.37 18.09 -2.32
N HIS A 243 -10.42 18.96 -1.95
CA HIS A 243 -10.13 20.20 -2.63
C HIS A 243 -8.99 20.16 -3.66
N ASP A 244 -8.21 19.07 -3.72
CA ASP A 244 -7.10 19.00 -4.67
C ASP A 244 -7.46 18.17 -5.89
N GLY A 245 -7.79 18.88 -7.00
CA GLY A 245 -7.79 18.34 -8.36
C GLY A 245 -6.40 17.94 -8.87
N GLY A 246 -5.44 17.70 -7.98
CA GLY A 246 -4.06 17.39 -8.26
C GLY A 246 -3.69 15.93 -8.02
N THR A 247 -2.74 15.47 -8.76
CA THR A 247 -2.08 14.15 -8.73
C THR A 247 -1.75 13.75 -7.29
N ARG A 248 -2.18 12.54 -6.88
CA ARG A 248 -1.95 11.96 -5.55
C ARG A 248 -0.46 11.87 -5.23
N THR A 249 0.10 12.88 -4.59
CA THR A 249 1.35 12.75 -3.86
C THR A 249 1.04 12.03 -2.55
N GLY A 250 1.34 10.73 -2.46
CA GLY A 250 1.07 9.99 -1.25
C GLY A 250 1.83 10.56 -0.06
N HIS A 251 1.20 10.73 1.11
CA HIS A 251 1.85 11.23 2.34
C HIS A 251 3.16 10.52 2.69
N ALA A 252 3.33 9.25 2.25
CA ALA A 252 4.60 8.54 2.38
C ALA A 252 5.72 9.18 1.55
N SER A 253 5.41 9.71 0.36
CA SER A 253 6.37 10.42 -0.49
C SER A 253 6.67 11.80 0.09
N SER A 254 5.66 12.52 0.61
CA SER A 254 5.85 13.80 1.27
C SER A 254 6.72 13.68 2.52
N LEU A 255 6.50 12.63 3.34
CA LEU A 255 7.36 12.34 4.49
C LEU A 255 8.80 12.07 4.06
N ARG A 256 8.99 11.35 2.94
CA ARG A 256 10.32 11.07 2.38
C ARG A 256 11.04 12.36 1.98
N VAL A 257 10.33 13.31 1.36
CA VAL A 257 10.87 14.63 1.03
C VAL A 257 11.25 15.41 2.29
N CYS A 258 10.41 15.37 3.34
CA CYS A 258 10.77 15.96 4.62
C CYS A 258 12.03 15.33 5.22
N GLN A 259 12.15 14.02 5.19
CA GLN A 259 13.35 13.30 5.64
C GLN A 259 14.63 13.74 4.89
N LEU A 260 14.53 13.92 3.58
CA LEU A 260 15.68 14.30 2.74
C LEU A 260 16.09 15.75 2.93
N PHE A 261 15.13 16.66 2.94
CA PHE A 261 15.41 18.07 2.70
C PHE A 261 15.17 19.01 3.88
N ALA A 262 14.21 18.71 4.77
CA ALA A 262 13.96 19.61 5.90
C ALA A 262 15.19 19.67 6.83
N GLN A 263 15.68 20.89 7.07
CA GLN A 263 16.93 21.11 7.79
C GLN A 263 16.86 20.60 9.24
N ASP A 264 15.73 20.82 9.89
CA ASP A 264 15.47 20.46 11.29
C ASP A 264 14.82 19.06 11.46
N TYR A 265 14.79 18.23 10.40
CA TYR A 265 14.19 16.90 10.48
C TYR A 265 14.87 15.97 11.50
N PRO A 266 16.21 15.97 11.69
CA PRO A 266 16.83 15.17 12.73
C PRO A 266 16.30 15.47 14.14
N GLU A 267 16.09 16.75 14.45
CA GLU A 267 15.53 17.16 15.74
C GLU A 267 14.05 16.80 15.87
N PHE A 268 13.28 16.95 14.79
CA PHE A 268 11.90 16.49 14.71
C PHE A 268 11.82 14.98 14.95
N HIS A 269 12.65 14.17 14.27
CA HIS A 269 12.69 12.72 14.42
C HIS A 269 13.06 12.31 15.85
N ARG A 270 14.06 12.97 16.44
CA ARG A 270 14.48 12.74 17.81
C ARG A 270 13.33 13.01 18.81
N ARG A 271 12.65 14.13 18.70
CA ARG A 271 11.49 14.46 19.56
C ARG A 271 10.37 13.44 19.39
N LEU A 272 10.07 13.06 18.15
CA LEU A 272 9.07 12.06 17.85
C LEU A 272 9.36 10.73 18.55
N VAL A 273 10.58 10.21 18.41
CA VAL A 273 11.02 8.96 19.05
C VAL A 273 10.93 9.07 20.57
N PHE A 274 11.37 10.18 21.13
CA PHE A 274 11.32 10.41 22.57
C PHE A 274 9.88 10.38 23.09
N THR A 275 8.98 11.09 22.42
CA THR A 275 7.55 11.11 22.75
C THR A 275 6.94 9.71 22.66
N MET A 276 7.20 8.98 21.56
CA MET A 276 6.67 7.62 21.37
C MET A 276 7.08 6.68 22.52
N ILE A 277 8.35 6.71 22.92
CA ILE A 277 8.86 5.85 23.97
C ILE A 277 8.26 6.23 25.33
N THR A 278 8.11 7.53 25.58
CA THR A 278 7.58 8.03 26.85
C THR A 278 6.09 7.74 26.97
N ASP A 279 5.32 7.97 25.92
CA ASP A 279 3.87 7.75 25.89
C ASP A 279 3.51 6.25 26.08
N GLU A 280 4.32 5.36 25.52
CA GLU A 280 4.15 3.92 25.72
C GLU A 280 4.42 3.50 27.18
N CYS A 281 5.26 4.24 27.90
CA CYS A 281 5.59 4.00 29.29
C CYS A 281 4.73 4.77 30.30
N ALA A 282 3.99 5.77 29.85
CA ALA A 282 3.28 6.73 30.71
C ALA A 282 2.37 6.10 31.80
N ARG A 283 1.82 4.92 31.52
CA ARG A 283 0.88 4.24 32.41
C ARG A 283 1.52 3.18 33.31
N GLU A 284 2.71 2.73 33.00
CA GLU A 284 3.32 1.55 33.61
C GLU A 284 4.70 1.79 34.22
N CYS A 285 5.35 2.93 33.90
CA CYS A 285 6.71 3.21 34.31
C CYS A 285 6.76 4.12 35.55
N PRO A 286 7.38 3.69 36.66
CA PRO A 286 7.51 4.52 37.86
C PRO A 286 8.40 5.77 37.67
N GLU A 287 9.19 5.80 36.59
CA GLU A 287 10.06 6.93 36.24
C GLU A 287 9.39 7.92 35.28
N TYR A 288 8.14 7.69 34.89
CA TYR A 288 7.40 8.64 34.05
C TYR A 288 7.17 9.95 34.80
N ARG A 289 7.49 11.04 34.12
CA ARG A 289 7.21 12.41 34.57
C ARG A 289 6.61 13.20 33.42
N GLU A 290 5.57 13.96 33.69
CA GLU A 290 5.00 14.90 32.72
C GLU A 290 6.03 15.93 32.26
N GLY A 291 6.15 16.13 30.95
CA GLY A 291 7.04 17.11 30.31
C GLY A 291 7.77 16.53 29.11
N SER A 292 8.49 17.39 28.38
CA SER A 292 9.30 16.94 27.25
C SER A 292 10.41 16.00 27.72
N PRO A 293 10.46 14.76 27.24
CA PRO A 293 11.43 13.78 27.71
C PRO A 293 12.85 14.17 27.26
N GLY A 294 13.78 14.23 28.22
CA GLY A 294 15.21 14.36 27.93
C GLY A 294 15.89 13.01 27.70
N PRO A 295 17.18 13.00 27.30
CA PRO A 295 17.95 11.77 27.04
C PRO A 295 17.91 10.76 28.20
N ARG A 296 18.02 11.25 29.43
CA ARG A 296 17.97 10.41 30.64
C ARG A 296 16.66 9.65 30.81
N ALA A 297 15.53 10.35 30.57
CA ALA A 297 14.20 9.73 30.68
C ALA A 297 14.01 8.66 29.58
N VAL A 298 14.43 8.94 28.35
CA VAL A 298 14.34 8.01 27.23
C VAL A 298 15.21 6.77 27.44
N VAL A 299 16.40 6.94 28.02
CA VAL A 299 17.29 5.82 28.37
C VAL A 299 16.66 4.95 29.46
N ALA A 300 16.07 5.56 30.52
CA ALA A 300 15.40 4.82 31.57
C ALA A 300 14.18 4.03 31.04
N HIS A 301 13.36 4.65 30.19
CA HIS A 301 12.21 3.98 29.53
C HIS A 301 12.67 2.92 28.54
N GLY A 302 13.74 3.16 27.79
CA GLY A 302 14.35 2.17 26.88
C GLY A 302 14.81 0.92 27.61
N ARG A 303 15.36 1.09 28.83
CA ARG A 303 15.75 -0.03 29.70
C ARG A 303 14.52 -0.78 30.20
N HIS A 304 13.53 -0.10 30.71
CA HIS A 304 12.25 -0.70 31.15
C HIS A 304 11.58 -1.50 30.03
N ARG A 305 11.58 -0.98 28.81
CA ARG A 305 11.02 -1.65 27.62
C ARG A 305 11.99 -2.67 26.98
N ARG A 306 13.15 -2.90 27.58
CA ARG A 306 14.15 -3.86 27.11
C ARG A 306 14.65 -3.64 25.68
N PHE A 307 14.76 -2.40 25.23
CA PHE A 307 15.43 -2.08 23.96
C PHE A 307 16.90 -2.43 24.00
N TYR A 308 17.48 -2.44 25.18
CA TYR A 308 18.82 -2.92 25.47
C TYR A 308 18.87 -3.52 26.88
N THR A 309 19.78 -4.45 27.11
CA THR A 309 20.04 -5.04 28.42
C THR A 309 21.42 -4.60 28.90
N GLU A 310 21.48 -3.99 30.09
CA GLU A 310 22.75 -3.81 30.78
C GLU A 310 23.13 -5.14 31.40
N SER A 311 24.24 -5.75 30.94
CA SER A 311 24.85 -6.84 31.67
C SER A 311 25.54 -6.27 32.90
N PRO A 312 25.29 -6.78 34.12
CA PRO A 312 25.99 -6.30 35.33
C PRO A 312 27.50 -6.51 35.27
N HIS A 313 28.01 -7.32 34.33
CA HIS A 313 29.41 -7.65 34.15
C HIS A 313 30.05 -7.04 32.90
N ARG A 314 29.34 -6.29 32.06
CA ARG A 314 29.89 -5.65 30.85
C ARG A 314 29.56 -4.16 30.82
N ARG A 315 30.53 -3.35 31.21
CA ARG A 315 30.65 -1.95 30.80
C ARG A 315 31.01 -1.81 29.32
N ASP A 316 30.93 -2.88 28.57
CA ASP A 316 31.31 -2.90 27.16
C ASP A 316 30.14 -2.42 26.29
N LEU A 317 30.13 -1.13 26.04
CA LEU A 317 29.24 -0.47 25.09
C LEU A 317 29.75 -0.61 23.64
N GLY A 318 30.57 -1.63 23.35
CA GLY A 318 31.13 -1.85 22.01
C GLY A 318 30.09 -1.95 20.89
N PHE A 319 28.84 -2.34 21.21
CA PHE A 319 27.74 -2.34 20.24
C PHE A 319 27.40 -0.93 19.75
N LEU A 320 27.64 0.13 20.54
CA LEU A 320 27.37 1.51 20.18
C LEU A 320 28.25 1.99 19.02
N ALA A 321 29.39 1.35 18.78
CA ALA A 321 30.25 1.69 17.65
C ALA A 321 29.55 1.57 16.27
N ARG A 322 28.51 0.73 16.19
CA ARG A 322 27.68 0.59 14.97
C ARG A 322 26.60 1.66 14.83
N TRP A 323 26.39 2.46 15.88
CA TRP A 323 25.30 3.43 15.96
C TRP A 323 25.74 4.85 16.19
N THR A 324 27.04 5.05 16.44
CA THR A 324 27.62 6.36 16.81
C THR A 324 28.94 6.58 16.11
N THR A 325 29.19 7.83 15.74
CA THR A 325 30.49 8.25 15.18
C THR A 325 31.60 8.18 16.22
N GLU A 326 32.86 8.24 15.79
CA GLU A 326 33.99 8.30 16.70
C GLU A 326 34.01 9.60 17.51
N ASN A 327 33.64 10.72 16.86
CA ASN A 327 33.52 12.01 17.51
C ASN A 327 32.42 12.01 18.59
N GLU A 328 31.26 11.41 18.31
CA GLU A 328 30.20 11.28 19.32
C GLU A 328 30.67 10.47 20.53
N ARG A 329 31.37 9.34 20.30
CA ARG A 329 31.88 8.52 21.40
C ARG A 329 32.94 9.23 22.26
N SER A 330 33.69 10.16 21.68
CA SER A 330 34.72 10.91 22.41
C SER A 330 34.16 12.14 23.17
N THR A 331 33.00 12.68 22.73
CA THR A 331 32.49 13.96 23.25
C THR A 331 31.22 13.82 24.08
N ARG A 332 30.42 12.75 23.89
CA ARG A 332 29.13 12.58 24.54
C ARG A 332 29.20 11.67 25.76
N THR A 333 28.28 11.90 26.70
CA THR A 333 28.06 11.02 27.85
C THR A 333 27.46 9.68 27.42
N GLN A 334 27.59 8.66 28.27
CA GLN A 334 26.98 7.34 28.03
C GLN A 334 25.46 7.43 27.83
N GLU A 335 24.76 8.28 28.58
CA GLU A 335 23.31 8.48 28.44
C GLU A 335 22.96 9.06 27.08
N GLU A 336 23.72 10.02 26.60
CA GLU A 336 23.53 10.63 25.27
C GLU A 336 23.80 9.63 24.14
N LEU A 337 24.83 8.79 24.27
CA LEU A 337 25.11 7.74 23.31
C LEU A 337 24.01 6.67 23.24
N LEU A 338 23.46 6.28 24.39
CA LEU A 338 22.32 5.36 24.45
C LEU A 338 21.04 6.00 23.87
N ALA A 339 20.80 7.28 24.15
CA ALA A 339 19.69 8.01 23.54
C ALA A 339 19.84 8.12 22.01
N THR A 340 21.05 8.35 21.52
CA THR A 340 21.37 8.36 20.08
C THR A 340 21.11 7.00 19.45
N PHE A 341 21.58 5.91 20.10
CA PHE A 341 21.26 4.53 19.67
C PHE A 341 19.75 4.31 19.56
N ILE A 342 18.98 4.71 20.56
CA ILE A 342 17.53 4.57 20.55
C ILE A 342 16.93 5.30 19.35
N VAL A 343 17.28 6.58 19.14
CA VAL A 343 16.77 7.38 18.00
C VAL A 343 17.09 6.72 16.67
N ARG A 344 18.34 6.32 16.43
CA ARG A 344 18.80 5.70 15.19
C ARG A 344 18.23 4.30 14.95
N SER A 345 17.76 3.61 16.01
CA SER A 345 17.08 2.33 15.87
C SER A 345 15.62 2.44 15.40
N PHE A 346 15.00 3.61 15.52
CA PHE A 346 13.64 3.87 15.04
C PHE A 346 13.63 4.28 13.56
N ARG A 347 13.33 3.33 12.69
CA ARG A 347 13.39 3.46 11.24
C ARG A 347 12.02 3.84 10.67
N VAL A 348 11.85 5.12 10.35
CA VAL A 348 10.62 5.66 9.74
C VAL A 348 10.54 5.20 8.29
N GLY A 349 9.74 4.34 7.90
CA GLY A 349 9.63 3.86 6.51
C GLY A 349 9.78 2.35 6.38
N ALA A 350 10.57 1.70 7.25
CA ALA A 350 10.65 0.25 7.33
C ALA A 350 9.54 -0.35 8.21
N VAL A 351 9.06 0.41 9.22
CA VAL A 351 8.02 -0.01 10.16
C VAL A 351 6.84 0.95 10.10
N ALA A 352 5.62 0.42 10.14
CA ALA A 352 4.39 1.23 9.99
C ALA A 352 4.16 2.23 11.13
N MET A 353 4.48 1.86 12.38
CA MET A 353 4.20 2.69 13.55
C MET A 353 4.98 4.02 13.59
N PRO A 354 6.31 4.05 13.43
CA PRO A 354 7.03 5.31 13.39
C PRO A 354 6.59 6.21 12.23
N ARG A 355 6.24 5.64 11.09
CA ARG A 355 5.72 6.37 9.93
C ARG A 355 4.41 7.06 10.25
N ALA A 356 3.48 6.34 10.84
CA ALA A 356 2.17 6.87 11.21
C ALA A 356 2.27 7.99 12.26
N ALA A 357 3.17 7.86 13.23
CA ALA A 357 3.43 8.90 14.23
C ALA A 357 4.02 10.16 13.60
N ALA A 358 4.99 10.01 12.67
CA ALA A 358 5.59 11.13 11.95
C ALA A 358 4.54 11.87 11.09
N LEU A 359 3.70 11.14 10.36
CA LEU A 359 2.65 11.73 9.52
C LEU A 359 1.60 12.46 10.37
N ARG A 360 1.20 11.91 11.52
CA ARG A 360 0.30 12.61 12.46
C ARG A 360 0.90 13.90 12.98
N ALA A 361 2.18 13.88 13.36
CA ALA A 361 2.87 15.05 13.86
C ALA A 361 3.02 16.15 12.78
N LEU A 362 3.02 15.77 11.51
CA LEU A 362 3.12 16.67 10.35
C LEU A 362 1.76 17.01 9.73
N GLU A 363 0.64 16.40 10.15
CA GLU A 363 -0.68 16.52 9.50
C GLU A 363 -1.15 17.98 9.34
N THR A 364 -0.80 18.84 10.28
CA THR A 364 -1.12 20.27 10.24
C THR A 364 0.07 21.15 9.84
N SER A 365 1.18 20.55 9.44
CA SER A 365 2.39 21.28 9.04
C SER A 365 2.36 21.57 7.54
N PRO A 366 2.63 22.83 7.13
CA PRO A 366 2.82 23.16 5.71
C PRO A 366 4.02 22.47 5.07
N ALA A 367 4.85 21.81 5.86
CA ALA A 367 5.94 21.00 5.33
C ALA A 367 5.44 19.88 4.41
N LEU A 368 4.23 19.33 4.66
CA LEU A 368 3.63 18.34 3.76
C LEU A 368 3.20 18.96 2.43
N ASP A 369 2.66 20.17 2.41
CA ASP A 369 2.29 20.88 1.18
C ASP A 369 3.54 21.24 0.39
N ARG A 370 4.57 21.76 1.07
CA ARG A 370 5.88 22.03 0.46
C ARG A 370 6.49 20.78 -0.16
N ALA A 371 6.44 19.66 0.54
CA ALA A 371 6.89 18.38 0.03
C ALA A 371 6.10 17.95 -1.21
N GLY A 372 4.79 18.18 -1.25
CA GLY A 372 3.94 17.96 -2.42
C GLY A 372 4.45 18.70 -3.65
N THR A 373 4.71 20.01 -3.51
CA THR A 373 5.27 20.86 -4.58
C THR A 373 6.61 20.34 -5.09
N ILE A 374 7.49 19.88 -4.21
CA ILE A 374 8.79 19.30 -4.57
C ILE A 374 8.63 18.01 -5.38
N ILE A 375 7.69 17.15 -4.99
CA ILE A 375 7.41 15.88 -5.67
C ILE A 375 6.90 16.14 -7.10
N GLU A 376 5.98 17.09 -7.26
CA GLU A 376 5.45 17.48 -8.57
C GLU A 376 6.55 18.04 -9.47
N ALA A 377 7.38 18.95 -8.95
CA ALA A 377 8.50 19.53 -9.68
C ALA A 377 9.53 18.46 -10.10
N ALA A 378 9.81 17.48 -9.24
CA ALA A 378 10.73 16.38 -9.56
C ALA A 378 10.16 15.47 -10.66
N ALA A 379 8.88 15.14 -10.61
CA ALA A 379 8.21 14.35 -11.66
C ALA A 379 8.20 15.09 -12.99
N GLN A 380 7.94 16.40 -12.99
CA GLN A 380 7.96 17.22 -14.22
C GLN A 380 9.36 17.35 -14.82
N MET A 381 10.39 17.47 -13.97
CA MET A 381 11.78 17.47 -14.42
C MET A 381 12.15 16.12 -15.03
N GLU A 382 11.81 15.00 -14.39
CA GLU A 382 12.07 13.66 -14.90
C GLU A 382 11.41 13.44 -16.27
N ALA A 383 10.14 13.80 -16.43
CA ALA A 383 9.42 13.72 -17.70
C ALA A 383 10.10 14.57 -18.80
N THR A 384 10.58 15.76 -18.44
CA THR A 384 11.32 16.65 -19.38
C THR A 384 12.64 16.02 -19.82
N LEU A 385 13.38 15.40 -18.89
CA LEU A 385 14.65 14.75 -19.18
C LEU A 385 14.45 13.52 -20.08
N GLN A 386 13.43 12.70 -19.80
CA GLN A 386 13.07 11.55 -20.64
C GLN A 386 12.63 11.98 -22.03
N GLY A 387 11.87 13.06 -22.15
CA GLY A 387 11.47 13.61 -23.46
C GLY A 387 12.62 14.15 -24.30
N LYS A 388 13.67 14.70 -23.66
CA LYS A 388 14.87 15.22 -24.35
C LYS A 388 15.93 14.15 -24.63
N ASN A 389 15.97 13.09 -23.85
CA ASN A 389 16.95 12.01 -23.94
C ASN A 389 16.27 10.68 -23.64
N SER A 390 15.95 9.92 -24.68
CA SER A 390 15.32 8.59 -24.58
C SER A 390 16.17 7.55 -23.82
N GLY A 391 17.45 7.82 -23.61
CA GLY A 391 18.37 6.99 -22.81
C GLY A 391 18.50 7.42 -21.35
N TYR A 392 17.75 8.46 -20.91
CA TYR A 392 17.77 8.87 -19.53
C TYR A 392 17.13 7.80 -18.64
N ASP A 393 17.90 7.39 -17.65
CA ASP A 393 17.49 6.43 -16.63
C ASP A 393 18.08 6.86 -15.27
N ARG A 394 17.22 7.19 -14.33
CA ARG A 394 17.63 7.64 -12.99
C ARG A 394 18.40 6.56 -12.20
N SER A 395 18.25 5.28 -12.56
CA SER A 395 19.02 4.20 -11.90
C SER A 395 20.53 4.30 -12.19
N LYS A 396 20.89 5.03 -13.25
CA LYS A 396 22.29 5.30 -13.64
C LYS A 396 22.92 6.48 -12.91
N LEU A 397 22.18 7.16 -12.05
CA LEU A 397 22.75 8.22 -11.21
C LEU A 397 23.77 7.60 -10.24
N MET A 398 24.95 8.23 -10.19
CA MET A 398 26.05 7.74 -9.37
C MET A 398 25.77 8.03 -7.88
N ASP A 399 25.72 6.99 -7.08
CA ASP A 399 25.47 7.06 -5.65
C ASP A 399 26.48 7.95 -4.92
N GLU A 400 27.76 7.91 -5.32
CA GLU A 400 28.81 8.77 -4.79
C GLU A 400 28.53 10.26 -4.94
N ARG A 401 27.93 10.68 -6.07
CA ARG A 401 27.59 12.08 -6.31
C ARG A 401 26.40 12.52 -5.47
N ILE A 402 25.44 11.64 -5.27
CA ILE A 402 24.28 11.88 -4.40
C ILE A 402 24.78 12.00 -2.97
N LEU A 403 25.60 11.05 -2.53
CA LEU A 403 26.18 11.01 -1.21
C LEU A 403 26.95 12.30 -0.90
N HIS A 404 27.85 12.71 -1.78
CA HIS A 404 28.65 13.91 -1.61
C HIS A 404 27.77 15.17 -1.47
N TRP A 405 26.78 15.33 -2.37
CA TRP A 405 25.88 16.50 -2.32
C TRP A 405 25.07 16.57 -1.02
N PHE A 406 24.55 15.43 -0.55
CA PHE A 406 23.79 15.38 0.71
C PHE A 406 24.69 15.53 1.93
N SER A 407 25.93 15.02 1.90
CA SER A 407 26.90 15.23 2.99
C SER A 407 27.23 16.71 3.18
N GLU A 408 27.46 17.43 2.08
CA GLU A 408 27.63 18.88 2.14
C GLU A 408 26.40 19.60 2.71
N ARG A 409 25.19 19.25 2.23
CA ARG A 409 23.94 19.83 2.69
C ARG A 409 23.65 19.54 4.17
N TRP A 410 23.94 18.33 4.63
CA TRP A 410 23.74 17.91 6.02
C TRP A 410 24.90 18.31 6.93
N GLN A 411 25.97 18.90 6.38
CA GLN A 411 27.16 19.33 7.09
C GLN A 411 27.83 18.18 7.87
N VAL A 412 27.98 17.02 7.21
CA VAL A 412 28.62 15.83 7.76
C VAL A 412 29.71 15.31 6.81
N GLU A 413 30.71 14.64 7.36
CA GLU A 413 31.68 13.94 6.55
C GLU A 413 30.99 12.79 5.77
N PRO A 414 31.42 12.46 4.55
CA PRO A 414 30.84 11.37 3.76
C PRO A 414 30.81 10.02 4.49
N ASP A 415 31.84 9.74 5.30
CA ASP A 415 31.93 8.50 6.10
C ASP A 415 30.89 8.46 7.24
N ASP A 416 30.41 9.61 7.70
CA ASP A 416 29.37 9.73 8.73
C ASP A 416 27.94 9.86 8.14
N ALA A 417 27.80 9.87 6.82
CA ALA A 417 26.51 10.08 6.17
C ALA A 417 25.45 9.00 6.49
N GLU A 418 25.88 7.76 6.77
CA GLU A 418 24.98 6.71 7.23
C GLU A 418 24.32 7.07 8.57
N PHE A 419 25.07 7.63 9.50
CA PHE A 419 24.55 8.06 10.80
C PHE A 419 23.61 9.26 10.65
N ALA A 420 23.94 10.20 9.76
CA ALA A 420 23.04 11.32 9.43
C ALA A 420 21.74 10.86 8.78
N ALA A 421 21.79 9.85 7.94
CA ALA A 421 20.61 9.21 7.37
C ALA A 421 19.75 8.51 8.46
N MET A 422 20.39 7.83 9.39
CA MET A 422 19.72 7.21 10.54
C MET A 422 19.06 8.27 11.46
N ASP A 423 19.68 9.40 11.69
CA ASP A 423 19.11 10.53 12.45
C ASP A 423 17.85 11.11 11.78
N ARG A 424 17.67 10.85 10.49
CA ARG A 424 16.48 11.18 9.70
C ARG A 424 15.52 9.99 9.55
N GLY A 425 15.78 8.88 10.26
CA GLY A 425 14.92 7.70 10.29
C GLY A 425 15.04 6.79 9.06
N PHE A 426 16.08 6.91 8.23
CA PHE A 426 16.37 5.94 7.18
C PHE A 426 16.88 4.63 7.75
N ALA A 427 16.58 3.52 7.08
CA ALA A 427 16.96 2.19 7.55
C ALA A 427 18.44 1.87 7.33
N SER A 428 19.04 2.44 6.28
CA SER A 428 20.42 2.26 5.87
C SER A 428 20.84 3.36 4.90
N LEU A 429 22.12 3.45 4.61
CA LEU A 429 22.66 4.33 3.57
C LEU A 429 22.02 4.01 2.20
N GLU A 430 21.87 2.74 1.84
CA GLU A 430 21.23 2.31 0.60
C GLU A 430 19.77 2.80 0.51
N ALA A 431 19.00 2.64 1.58
CA ALA A 431 17.61 3.10 1.63
C ALA A 431 17.49 4.62 1.48
N PHE A 432 18.47 5.39 1.98
CA PHE A 432 18.56 6.82 1.77
C PHE A 432 18.89 7.14 0.31
N LEU A 433 19.91 6.52 -0.28
CA LEU A 433 20.33 6.78 -1.66
C LEU A 433 19.20 6.49 -2.66
N GLU A 434 18.51 5.36 -2.53
CA GLU A 434 17.35 5.04 -3.34
C GLU A 434 16.21 6.08 -3.19
N ALA A 435 16.03 6.57 -1.97
CA ALA A 435 15.03 7.61 -1.70
C ALA A 435 15.40 8.97 -2.30
N ALA A 436 16.69 9.27 -2.42
CA ALA A 436 17.22 10.53 -2.92
C ALA A 436 17.23 10.62 -4.46
N LYS A 437 17.41 9.49 -5.16
CA LYS A 437 17.53 9.44 -6.63
C LYS A 437 16.45 10.22 -7.39
N PRO A 438 15.15 10.13 -7.04
CA PRO A 438 14.09 10.86 -7.75
C PRO A 438 14.22 12.38 -7.65
N PHE A 439 14.87 12.88 -6.61
CA PHE A 439 14.90 14.30 -6.25
C PHE A 439 16.27 14.95 -6.46
N TYR A 440 17.33 14.17 -6.63
CA TYR A 440 18.71 14.66 -6.66
C TYR A 440 18.95 15.75 -7.72
N LEU A 441 18.50 15.52 -8.96
CA LEU A 441 18.73 16.51 -10.02
C LEU A 441 17.92 17.79 -9.76
N LEU A 442 16.67 17.66 -9.32
CA LEU A 442 15.87 18.83 -8.94
C LEU A 442 16.57 19.62 -7.85
N ALA A 443 16.99 18.95 -6.79
CA ALA A 443 17.63 19.58 -5.64
C ALA A 443 18.95 20.28 -6.02
N LYS A 444 19.76 19.62 -6.85
CA LYS A 444 21.04 20.16 -7.33
C LYS A 444 20.91 21.43 -8.15
N TYR A 445 19.84 21.57 -8.95
CA TYR A 445 19.64 22.73 -9.81
C TYR A 445 18.66 23.77 -9.27
N ASN A 446 17.95 23.46 -8.17
CA ASN A 446 16.95 24.33 -7.53
C ASN A 446 17.03 24.17 -5.99
N GLU A 447 18.17 24.56 -5.41
CA GLU A 447 18.41 24.41 -3.97
C GLU A 447 17.38 25.15 -3.12
N ASP A 448 16.99 26.37 -3.52
CA ASP A 448 15.97 27.17 -2.83
C ASP A 448 14.60 26.46 -2.73
N LEU A 449 14.28 25.63 -3.73
CA LEU A 449 13.02 24.89 -3.73
C LEU A 449 12.97 23.83 -2.63
N VAL A 450 14.11 23.22 -2.34
CA VAL A 450 14.22 22.12 -1.38
C VAL A 450 14.68 22.61 0.01
N ASP A 451 14.79 23.91 0.21
CA ASP A 451 15.18 24.51 1.48
C ASP A 451 13.95 24.88 2.33
N PHE A 452 13.71 24.11 3.40
CA PHE A 452 12.60 24.33 4.34
C PHE A 452 12.83 23.62 5.68
N THR A 453 11.97 23.92 6.66
CA THR A 453 11.95 23.28 7.99
C THR A 453 10.58 22.69 8.28
N VAL A 454 10.52 21.70 9.16
CA VAL A 454 9.25 21.13 9.65
C VAL A 454 8.71 21.89 10.85
N SER A 455 9.54 22.66 11.56
CA SER A 455 9.21 23.34 12.82
C SER A 455 8.76 24.80 12.68
N SER A 456 8.76 25.38 11.48
CA SER A 456 8.51 26.81 11.26
C SER A 456 7.15 27.34 11.73
N TYR A 457 6.30 26.50 12.36
CA TYR A 457 4.93 26.84 12.74
C TYR A 457 4.56 26.67 14.22
N GLU A 458 5.43 26.15 15.07
CA GLU A 458 5.14 26.12 16.52
C GLU A 458 5.26 27.51 17.17
N HIS A 459 5.95 28.45 16.54
CA HIS A 459 6.16 29.78 17.10
C HIS A 459 4.93 30.71 17.02
N ASP A 460 4.07 30.52 16.00
CA ASP A 460 2.88 31.37 15.79
C ASP A 460 1.68 30.97 16.69
N ARG A 461 1.59 29.72 17.15
CA ARG A 461 0.50 29.28 18.04
C ARG A 461 0.67 29.76 19.50
N ARG A 462 1.89 30.11 19.94
CA ARG A 462 2.11 30.65 21.29
C ARG A 462 1.79 32.15 21.41
N VAL A 463 1.72 32.87 20.29
CA VAL A 463 1.45 34.30 20.26
C VAL A 463 -0.05 34.63 20.22
N THR A 464 -0.88 33.71 19.76
CA THR A 464 -2.35 33.91 19.64
C THR A 464 -3.16 33.35 20.81
N GLY A 465 -2.54 32.70 21.80
CA GLY A 465 -3.18 32.08 22.98
C GLY A 465 -3.32 32.96 24.23
N SER A 466 -2.94 34.23 24.18
CA SER A 466 -3.11 35.17 25.30
C SER A 466 -4.21 36.22 25.04
N GLY A 467 -5.43 35.75 24.81
CA GLY A 467 -6.64 36.60 24.72
C GLY A 467 -7.66 36.09 25.74
N GLY A 468 -7.76 36.87 26.85
CA GLY A 468 -8.45 36.51 28.08
C GLY A 468 -9.94 36.16 27.96
N TRP A 469 -10.37 35.35 28.91
CA TRP A 469 -11.73 35.31 29.39
C TRP A 469 -11.79 36.11 30.68
N GLY A 470 -12.42 37.28 30.61
CA GLY A 470 -13.03 37.98 31.73
C GLY A 470 -14.49 37.59 31.85
#